data_ce857bce9830a64f308d273725182bc6
#
_entry.id   ce857bce9830a64f308d273725182bc6
#
_cell.length_a   1.000
_cell.length_b   1.000
_cell.length_c   1.000
_cell.angle_alpha   90.00
_cell.angle_beta   90.00
_cell.angle_gamma   90.00
#
_symmetry.space_group_name_H-M   'P 1'
#
loop_
_entity.id
_entity.type
_entity.pdbx_description
1 polymer ?
#
loop_
_entity_poly.entity_id
_entity_poly.type
_entity_poly.pdbx_seq_one_letter_code
_entity_poly.pdbx_strand_id
1 'polypeptide(L)'
;SACLSARIRVADFQPSRTQRRILRRNEGLRRNATSPWATEEQFALFRRYLDDRHASGGMADMDIFEFAAMIEETPIRSRVIEYTRPAEPGETGRPLAAVCLTDVFDDGLSMVYSFYDPALRARSLGTQLILDHVAIAREAGLPYVYLGYWVPGSRKMGYKAGFSAVEIYKG
;
A
#
# COMPACT_ATOMS: atom_id res chain seq x y z
N SER A 1 -13.17 18.36 -11.74
CA SER A 1 -11.89 18.44 -11.04
C SER A 1 -10.88 17.52 -11.67
N ALA A 2 -9.70 18.02 -11.97
CA ALA A 2 -8.64 17.23 -12.59
C ALA A 2 -8.03 16.25 -11.58
N CYS A 3 -7.86 14.98 -11.96
CA CYS A 3 -7.05 14.04 -11.22
C CYS A 3 -5.58 14.39 -11.46
N LEU A 4 -4.81 14.47 -10.39
CA LEU A 4 -3.39 14.75 -10.44
C LEU A 4 -2.61 13.48 -10.14
N SER A 5 -1.54 13.26 -10.88
CA SER A 5 -0.63 12.16 -10.62
C SER A 5 0.41 12.60 -9.59
N ALA A 6 0.65 11.80 -8.56
CA ALA A 6 1.56 12.13 -7.48
C ALA A 6 2.68 11.11 -7.40
N ARG A 7 3.91 11.59 -7.16
CA ARG A 7 5.05 10.73 -6.90
C ARG A 7 5.99 11.35 -5.87
N ILE A 8 6.76 10.53 -5.19
CA ILE A 8 7.79 10.95 -4.23
C ILE A 8 9.15 10.81 -4.91
N ARG A 9 9.98 11.83 -4.82
CA ARG A 9 11.40 11.74 -5.19
C ARG A 9 12.15 11.11 -4.02
N VAL A 10 12.59 9.87 -4.21
CA VAL A 10 13.18 9.06 -3.13
C VAL A 10 14.43 9.70 -2.53
N ALA A 11 15.31 10.27 -3.38
CA ALA A 11 16.55 10.87 -2.92
C ALA A 11 16.33 12.06 -1.98
N ASP A 12 15.23 12.79 -2.15
CA ASP A 12 14.92 14.00 -1.37
C ASP A 12 13.99 13.73 -0.20
N PHE A 13 13.52 12.50 -0.07
CA PHE A 13 12.57 12.17 0.98
C PHE A 13 13.22 12.10 2.35
N GLN A 14 12.58 12.77 3.31
CA GLN A 14 12.93 12.69 4.74
C GLN A 14 11.65 12.44 5.53
N PRO A 15 11.60 11.40 6.35
CA PRO A 15 10.42 11.16 7.16
C PRO A 15 10.25 12.25 8.22
N SER A 16 9.02 12.69 8.41
CA SER A 16 8.66 13.62 9.47
C SER A 16 8.76 12.93 10.85
N ARG A 17 8.64 13.72 11.91
CA ARG A 17 8.63 13.20 13.27
C ARG A 17 7.48 12.20 13.46
N THR A 18 6.29 12.53 12.97
CA THR A 18 5.14 11.64 13.04
C THR A 18 5.39 10.36 12.26
N GLN A 19 5.97 10.47 11.07
CA GLN A 19 6.28 9.30 10.25
C GLN A 19 7.32 8.41 10.90
N ARG A 20 8.32 8.97 11.57
CA ARG A 20 9.30 8.17 12.33
C ARG A 20 8.64 7.39 13.46
N ARG A 21 7.62 7.97 14.11
CA ARG A 21 6.84 7.25 15.14
C ARG A 21 6.08 6.08 14.52
N ILE A 22 5.50 6.29 13.34
CA ILE A 22 4.79 5.23 12.63
C ILE A 22 5.75 4.09 12.30
N LEU A 23 6.94 4.39 11.78
CA LEU A 23 7.96 3.39 11.50
C LEU A 23 8.31 2.58 12.76
N ARG A 24 8.54 3.25 13.89
CA ARG A 24 8.84 2.56 15.16
C ARG A 24 7.69 1.66 15.61
N ARG A 25 6.45 2.16 15.49
CA ARG A 25 5.27 1.40 15.88
C ARG A 25 5.12 0.11 15.07
N ASN A 26 5.62 0.10 13.86
CA ASN A 26 5.47 -1.00 12.91
C ASN A 26 6.76 -1.82 12.71
N GLU A 27 7.73 -1.70 13.61
CA GLU A 27 9.00 -2.44 13.52
C GLU A 27 8.82 -3.95 13.49
N GLY A 28 7.74 -4.47 14.08
CA GLY A 28 7.45 -5.90 14.09
C GLY A 28 6.93 -6.46 12.77
N LEU A 29 6.60 -5.62 11.80
CA LEU A 29 6.13 -6.07 10.49
C LEU A 29 7.28 -6.66 9.68
N ARG A 30 6.97 -7.71 8.94
CA ARG A 30 7.90 -8.29 7.96
C ARG A 30 7.30 -8.18 6.58
N ARG A 31 8.13 -7.78 5.64
CA ARG A 31 7.78 -7.63 4.24
C ARG A 31 8.17 -8.87 3.47
N ASN A 32 7.29 -9.33 2.58
CA ASN A 32 7.60 -10.40 1.64
C ASN A 32 7.06 -10.03 0.25
N ALA A 33 7.95 -9.83 -0.70
CA ALA A 33 7.57 -9.52 -2.08
C ALA A 33 7.53 -10.80 -2.90
N THR A 34 6.39 -11.05 -3.53
CA THR A 34 6.18 -12.27 -4.33
C THR A 34 5.66 -11.93 -5.72
N SER A 35 5.65 -12.93 -6.59
CA SER A 35 4.94 -12.82 -7.86
C SER A 35 3.46 -12.58 -7.60
N PRO A 36 2.72 -11.99 -8.56
CA PRO A 36 1.33 -11.61 -8.33
C PRO A 36 0.39 -12.81 -8.34
N TRP A 37 0.37 -13.54 -7.24
CA TRP A 37 -0.53 -14.66 -6.99
C TRP A 37 -1.55 -14.28 -5.93
N ALA A 38 -2.81 -14.56 -6.19
CA ALA A 38 -3.87 -14.34 -5.21
C ALA A 38 -3.97 -15.55 -4.27
N THR A 39 -4.20 -15.26 -2.99
CA THR A 39 -4.40 -16.29 -1.96
C THR A 39 -5.72 -16.06 -1.23
N GLU A 40 -6.22 -17.13 -0.60
CA GLU A 40 -7.42 -17.02 0.23
C GLU A 40 -7.22 -16.08 1.42
N GLU A 41 -6.04 -16.10 2.02
CA GLU A 41 -5.72 -15.20 3.14
C GLU A 41 -5.75 -13.74 2.71
N GLN A 42 -5.22 -13.43 1.52
CA GLN A 42 -5.29 -12.08 0.96
C GLN A 42 -6.75 -11.68 0.73
N PHE A 43 -7.56 -12.57 0.16
CA PHE A 43 -8.95 -12.26 -0.11
C PHE A 43 -9.75 -12.03 1.18
N ALA A 44 -9.50 -12.82 2.22
CA ALA A 44 -10.14 -12.64 3.52
C ALA A 44 -9.80 -11.28 4.12
N LEU A 45 -8.54 -10.86 4.04
CA LEU A 45 -8.12 -9.54 4.49
C LEU A 45 -8.77 -8.43 3.67
N PHE A 46 -8.81 -8.59 2.36
CA PHE A 46 -9.44 -7.63 1.44
C PHE A 46 -10.93 -7.44 1.78
N ARG A 47 -11.65 -8.53 2.06
CA ARG A 47 -13.05 -8.45 2.45
C ARG A 47 -13.24 -7.70 3.76
N ARG A 48 -12.42 -7.99 4.77
CA ARG A 48 -12.48 -7.25 6.05
C ARG A 48 -12.22 -5.77 5.86
N TYR A 49 -11.24 -5.44 5.01
CA TYR A 49 -10.90 -4.06 4.70
C TYR A 49 -12.07 -3.32 4.04
N LEU A 50 -12.72 -3.94 3.05
CA LEU A 50 -13.86 -3.35 2.36
C LEU A 50 -15.06 -3.19 3.28
N ASP A 51 -15.36 -4.19 4.11
CA ASP A 51 -16.49 -4.16 5.03
C ASP A 51 -16.33 -3.03 6.04
N ASP A 52 -15.12 -2.80 6.55
CA ASP A 52 -14.84 -1.72 7.50
C ASP A 52 -15.02 -0.34 6.84
N ARG A 53 -14.75 -0.22 5.57
CA ARG A 53 -14.85 1.07 4.87
C ARG A 53 -16.28 1.38 4.40
N HIS A 54 -17.26 0.54 4.74
CA HIS A 54 -18.64 0.69 4.28
C HIS A 54 -18.69 0.87 2.77
N ALA A 55 -17.97 0.00 2.05
CA ALA A 55 -17.79 0.16 0.63
C ALA A 55 -19.11 -0.01 -0.11
N SER A 56 -19.74 1.10 -0.45
CA SER A 56 -20.93 1.17 -1.29
C SER A 56 -20.55 1.19 -2.77
N GLY A 57 -19.32 0.82 -3.11
CA GLY A 57 -18.83 0.80 -4.49
C GLY A 57 -18.75 -0.60 -5.06
N GLY A 58 -18.41 -0.71 -6.34
CA GLY A 58 -18.34 -1.97 -7.06
C GLY A 58 -17.35 -2.97 -6.50
N MET A 59 -16.32 -2.53 -5.77
CA MET A 59 -15.35 -3.45 -5.17
C MET A 59 -15.93 -4.22 -3.98
N ALA A 60 -16.98 -3.71 -3.33
CA ALA A 60 -17.60 -4.39 -2.20
C ALA A 60 -18.21 -5.74 -2.59
N ASP A 61 -18.63 -5.87 -3.84
CA ASP A 61 -19.27 -7.08 -4.38
C ASP A 61 -18.28 -8.00 -5.10
N MET A 62 -17.00 -7.66 -5.09
CA MET A 62 -15.98 -8.44 -5.77
C MET A 62 -15.85 -9.82 -5.13
N ASP A 63 -16.01 -10.86 -5.94
CA ASP A 63 -15.81 -12.22 -5.49
C ASP A 63 -14.33 -12.64 -5.58
N ILE A 64 -14.04 -13.88 -5.15
CA ILE A 64 -12.65 -14.37 -5.13
C ILE A 64 -12.06 -14.47 -6.54
N PHE A 65 -12.87 -14.76 -7.56
CA PHE A 65 -12.37 -14.86 -8.93
C PHE A 65 -12.03 -13.49 -9.50
N GLU A 66 -12.85 -12.49 -9.22
CA GLU A 66 -12.59 -11.11 -9.61
C GLU A 66 -11.38 -10.54 -8.87
N PHE A 67 -11.24 -10.88 -7.58
CA PHE A 67 -10.07 -10.52 -6.80
C PHE A 67 -8.80 -11.15 -7.39
N ALA A 68 -8.85 -12.44 -7.70
CA ALA A 68 -7.72 -13.14 -8.31
C ALA A 68 -7.33 -12.50 -9.64
N ALA A 69 -8.31 -12.13 -10.46
CA ALA A 69 -8.04 -11.45 -11.73
C ALA A 69 -7.36 -10.09 -11.50
N MET A 70 -7.82 -9.33 -10.51
CA MET A 70 -7.20 -8.04 -10.19
C MET A 70 -5.72 -8.20 -9.79
N ILE A 71 -5.40 -9.24 -9.02
CA ILE A 71 -4.03 -9.49 -8.57
C ILE A 71 -3.17 -10.07 -9.69
N GLU A 72 -3.70 -11.03 -10.46
CA GLU A 72 -2.90 -11.88 -11.35
C GLU A 72 -2.85 -11.39 -12.80
N GLU A 73 -3.91 -10.72 -13.26
CA GLU A 73 -4.01 -10.25 -14.64
C GLU A 73 -3.48 -8.82 -14.76
N THR A 74 -2.15 -8.69 -14.73
CA THR A 74 -1.52 -7.38 -14.86
C THR A 74 -0.73 -7.34 -16.17
N PRO A 75 -0.91 -6.28 -16.98
CA PRO A 75 -0.16 -6.14 -18.24
C PRO A 75 1.26 -5.61 -18.02
N ILE A 76 1.61 -5.29 -16.80
CA ILE A 76 2.87 -4.67 -16.40
C ILE A 76 3.56 -5.59 -15.41
N ARG A 77 4.89 -5.50 -15.32
CA ARG A 77 5.65 -6.22 -14.31
C ARG A 77 5.17 -5.79 -12.92
N SER A 78 4.61 -6.73 -12.18
CA SER A 78 3.99 -6.46 -10.88
C SER A 78 4.50 -7.41 -9.82
N ARG A 79 4.42 -6.95 -8.57
CA ARG A 79 4.72 -7.74 -7.38
C ARG A 79 3.58 -7.59 -6.39
N VAL A 80 3.29 -8.64 -5.65
CA VAL A 80 2.44 -8.54 -4.46
C VAL A 80 3.38 -8.44 -3.26
N ILE A 81 3.23 -7.36 -2.50
CA ILE A 81 4.02 -7.17 -1.28
C ILE A 81 3.11 -7.42 -0.10
N GLU A 82 3.43 -8.46 0.65
CA GLU A 82 2.70 -8.85 1.85
C GLU A 82 3.45 -8.39 3.09
N TYR A 83 2.69 -7.92 4.08
CA TYR A 83 3.22 -7.52 5.38
C TYR A 83 2.58 -8.37 6.44
N THR A 84 3.41 -9.06 7.23
CA THR A 84 2.93 -9.91 8.31
C THR A 84 3.34 -9.34 9.65
N ARG A 85 2.53 -9.62 10.68
CA ARG A 85 2.79 -9.18 12.04
C ARG A 85 3.10 -10.36 12.97
N PRO A 86 3.68 -10.11 14.14
CA PRO A 86 3.82 -11.16 15.14
C PRO A 86 2.44 -11.69 15.56
N ALA A 87 2.38 -12.99 15.85
CA ALA A 87 1.17 -13.62 16.37
C ALA A 87 0.86 -13.12 17.78
N GLU A 88 -0.43 -12.95 18.07
CA GLU A 88 -0.89 -12.72 19.42
C GLU A 88 -1.24 -14.07 20.09
N PRO A 89 -1.46 -14.08 21.43
CA PRO A 89 -1.85 -15.33 22.10
C PRO A 89 -3.05 -15.98 21.42
N GLY A 90 -2.92 -17.28 21.12
CA GLY A 90 -3.95 -18.05 20.42
C GLY A 90 -3.80 -18.08 18.91
N GLU A 91 -2.95 -17.25 18.34
CA GLU A 91 -2.65 -17.25 16.92
C GLU A 91 -1.38 -18.05 16.64
N THR A 92 -1.26 -18.56 15.42
CA THR A 92 -0.06 -19.29 14.97
C THR A 92 0.57 -18.58 13.78
N GLY A 93 1.87 -18.74 13.62
CA GLY A 93 2.61 -18.17 12.50
C GLY A 93 2.69 -16.66 12.55
N ARG A 94 2.61 -16.03 11.39
CA ARG A 94 2.61 -14.56 11.27
C ARG A 94 1.40 -14.14 10.45
N PRO A 95 0.35 -13.64 11.10
CA PRO A 95 -0.85 -13.19 10.39
C PRO A 95 -0.57 -12.06 9.41
N LEU A 96 -1.33 -12.05 8.33
CA LEU A 96 -1.25 -11.01 7.31
C LEU A 96 -1.85 -9.71 7.84
N ALA A 97 -1.06 -8.64 7.79
CA ALA A 97 -1.48 -7.31 8.26
C ALA A 97 -1.85 -6.37 7.11
N ALA A 98 -1.16 -6.47 5.99
CA ALA A 98 -1.37 -5.58 4.86
C ALA A 98 -0.86 -6.22 3.57
N VAL A 99 -1.40 -5.76 2.45
CA VAL A 99 -1.00 -6.19 1.10
C VAL A 99 -0.95 -4.98 0.20
N CYS A 100 0.05 -4.90 -0.66
CA CYS A 100 0.11 -3.90 -1.70
C CYS A 100 0.42 -4.56 -3.04
N LEU A 101 -0.44 -4.31 -4.04
CA LEU A 101 -0.14 -4.64 -5.43
C LEU A 101 0.71 -3.51 -5.99
N THR A 102 1.93 -3.82 -6.40
CA THR A 102 2.93 -2.82 -6.79
C THR A 102 3.42 -3.10 -8.20
N ASP A 103 3.32 -2.12 -9.07
CA ASP A 103 3.93 -2.19 -10.40
C ASP A 103 5.38 -1.72 -10.32
N VAL A 104 6.24 -2.39 -11.06
CA VAL A 104 7.68 -2.08 -11.09
C VAL A 104 8.00 -1.45 -12.44
N PHE A 105 8.37 -0.18 -12.42
CA PHE A 105 8.83 0.55 -13.61
C PHE A 105 10.35 0.70 -13.57
N ASP A 106 10.94 1.09 -14.69
CA ASP A 106 12.39 1.33 -14.78
C ASP A 106 12.87 2.44 -13.84
N ASP A 107 11.99 3.39 -13.53
CA ASP A 107 12.33 4.54 -12.70
C ASP A 107 11.65 4.57 -11.34
N GLY A 108 10.85 3.56 -11.00
CA GLY A 108 10.16 3.61 -9.72
C GLY A 108 9.19 2.49 -9.47
N LEU A 109 8.56 2.58 -8.32
CA LEU A 109 7.49 1.67 -7.89
C LEU A 109 6.17 2.42 -7.92
N SER A 110 5.12 1.76 -8.42
CA SER A 110 3.78 2.34 -8.40
C SER A 110 2.88 1.53 -7.46
N MET A 111 2.37 2.19 -6.44
CA MET A 111 1.45 1.58 -5.48
C MET A 111 0.04 1.57 -6.08
N VAL A 112 -0.28 0.48 -6.77
CA VAL A 112 -1.54 0.36 -7.53
C VAL A 112 -2.74 0.26 -6.61
N TYR A 113 -2.67 -0.65 -5.66
CA TYR A 113 -3.75 -0.86 -4.71
C TYR A 113 -3.19 -1.46 -3.43
N SER A 114 -3.66 -0.96 -2.29
CA SER A 114 -3.27 -1.50 -1.00
C SER A 114 -4.48 -1.68 -0.09
N PHE A 115 -4.41 -2.68 0.75
CA PHE A 115 -5.42 -2.93 1.77
C PHE A 115 -4.76 -3.49 3.02
N TYR A 116 -5.41 -3.30 4.16
CA TYR A 116 -4.82 -3.66 5.44
C TYR A 116 -5.90 -4.00 6.45
N ASP A 117 -5.48 -4.65 7.54
CA ASP A 117 -6.36 -5.10 8.59
C ASP A 117 -6.97 -3.91 9.34
N PRO A 118 -8.29 -3.73 9.30
CA PRO A 118 -8.94 -2.61 9.99
C PRO A 118 -8.77 -2.65 11.50
N ALA A 119 -8.51 -3.82 12.09
CA ALA A 119 -8.22 -3.92 13.54
C ALA A 119 -6.90 -3.24 13.90
N LEU A 120 -6.03 -2.96 12.93
CA LEU A 120 -4.72 -2.32 13.14
C LEU A 120 -4.73 -0.84 12.76
N ARG A 121 -5.90 -0.21 12.68
CA ARG A 121 -6.01 1.20 12.24
C ARG A 121 -5.15 2.16 13.05
N ALA A 122 -4.92 1.87 14.33
CA ALA A 122 -4.07 2.71 15.18
C ALA A 122 -2.60 2.71 14.76
N ARG A 123 -2.20 1.78 13.88
CA ARG A 123 -0.82 1.67 13.42
C ARG A 123 -0.52 2.49 12.16
N SER A 124 -1.51 3.17 11.59
CA SER A 124 -1.36 4.01 10.39
C SER A 124 -0.72 3.25 9.23
N LEU A 125 -1.30 2.08 8.90
CA LEU A 125 -0.70 1.18 7.89
C LEU A 125 -0.68 1.79 6.49
N GLY A 126 -1.66 2.62 6.12
CA GLY A 126 -1.63 3.30 4.82
C GLY A 126 -0.36 4.13 4.65
N THR A 127 0.00 4.91 5.67
CA THR A 127 1.25 5.69 5.67
C THR A 127 2.46 4.77 5.75
N GLN A 128 2.41 3.73 6.58
CA GLN A 128 3.51 2.77 6.72
C GLN A 128 3.87 2.13 5.37
N LEU A 129 2.88 1.76 4.57
CA LEU A 129 3.12 1.15 3.26
C LEU A 129 3.84 2.10 2.32
N ILE A 130 3.50 3.39 2.35
CA ILE A 130 4.20 4.39 1.53
C ILE A 130 5.65 4.54 2.00
N LEU A 131 5.86 4.64 3.31
CA LEU A 131 7.21 4.76 3.88
C LEU A 131 8.07 3.55 3.51
N ASP A 132 7.49 2.36 3.55
CA ASP A 132 8.21 1.15 3.20
C ASP A 132 8.52 1.08 1.71
N HIS A 133 7.61 1.55 0.84
CA HIS A 133 7.90 1.61 -0.60
C HIS A 133 9.04 2.57 -0.92
N VAL A 134 9.16 3.67 -0.18
CA VAL A 134 10.32 4.56 -0.31
C VAL A 134 11.60 3.82 0.08
N ALA A 135 11.56 3.04 1.16
CA ALA A 135 12.72 2.23 1.57
C ALA A 135 13.07 1.19 0.52
N ILE A 136 12.10 0.48 -0.04
CA ILE A 136 12.33 -0.50 -1.11
C ILE A 136 12.96 0.17 -2.33
N ALA A 137 12.39 1.29 -2.77
CA ALA A 137 12.88 2.01 -3.93
C ALA A 137 14.33 2.49 -3.70
N ARG A 138 14.62 2.99 -2.51
CA ARG A 138 15.98 3.42 -2.15
C ARG A 138 16.97 2.27 -2.20
N GLU A 139 16.60 1.12 -1.64
CA GLU A 139 17.44 -0.09 -1.68
C GLU A 139 17.69 -0.57 -3.10
N ALA A 140 16.69 -0.43 -3.97
CA ALA A 140 16.77 -0.85 -5.37
C ALA A 140 17.38 0.21 -6.30
N GLY A 141 17.70 1.39 -5.78
CA GLY A 141 18.25 2.49 -6.59
C GLY A 141 17.22 3.13 -7.52
N LEU A 142 15.93 3.03 -7.21
CA LEU A 142 14.87 3.60 -8.01
C LEU A 142 14.55 5.03 -7.53
N PRO A 143 14.47 6.02 -8.45
CA PRO A 143 14.29 7.40 -8.05
C PRO A 143 12.90 7.80 -7.58
N TYR A 144 11.85 7.03 -7.91
CA TYR A 144 10.49 7.47 -7.62
C TYR A 144 9.63 6.39 -6.97
N VAL A 145 8.67 6.84 -6.14
CA VAL A 145 7.51 6.05 -5.73
C VAL A 145 6.27 6.78 -6.21
N TYR A 146 5.49 6.13 -7.07
CA TYR A 146 4.26 6.69 -7.61
C TYR A 146 3.10 6.33 -6.70
N LEU A 147 2.33 7.34 -6.29
CA LEU A 147 1.24 7.20 -5.33
C LEU A 147 -0.14 7.09 -6.02
N GLY A 148 -0.14 7.07 -7.36
CA GLY A 148 -1.37 7.09 -8.13
C GLY A 148 -1.92 8.50 -8.27
N TYR A 149 -3.23 8.59 -8.49
CA TYR A 149 -3.86 9.88 -8.68
C TYR A 149 -4.22 10.52 -7.35
N TRP A 150 -4.08 11.83 -7.29
CA TRP A 150 -4.48 12.64 -6.16
C TRP A 150 -5.59 13.60 -6.59
N VAL A 151 -6.68 13.59 -5.84
CA VAL A 151 -7.79 14.51 -6.07
C VAL A 151 -7.73 15.58 -4.98
N PRO A 152 -7.48 16.86 -5.35
CA PRO A 152 -7.44 17.94 -4.38
C PRO A 152 -8.76 18.01 -3.57
N GLY A 153 -8.63 18.20 -2.26
CA GLY A 153 -9.78 18.26 -1.36
C GLY A 153 -10.34 16.90 -0.94
N SER A 154 -9.84 15.80 -1.47
CA SER A 154 -10.24 14.46 -1.05
C SER A 154 -9.61 14.10 0.29
N ARG A 155 -10.42 13.77 1.28
CA ARG A 155 -9.95 13.33 2.60
C ARG A 155 -9.21 11.99 2.53
N LYS A 156 -9.64 11.12 1.61
CA LYS A 156 -9.03 9.78 1.46
C LYS A 156 -7.61 9.84 0.92
N MET A 157 -7.27 10.91 0.20
CA MET A 157 -5.97 11.07 -0.44
C MET A 157 -5.11 12.14 0.23
N GLY A 158 -5.66 12.88 1.19
CA GLY A 158 -4.99 14.03 1.81
C GLY A 158 -3.69 13.66 2.55
N TYR A 159 -3.62 12.45 3.11
CA TYR A 159 -2.42 12.03 3.84
C TYR A 159 -1.20 11.91 2.93
N LYS A 160 -1.40 11.70 1.63
CA LYS A 160 -0.30 11.60 0.66
C LYS A 160 0.44 12.93 0.51
N ALA A 161 -0.28 14.05 0.64
CA ALA A 161 0.33 15.39 0.56
C ALA A 161 1.23 15.70 1.76
N GLY A 162 1.10 14.95 2.86
CA GLY A 162 1.96 15.12 4.03
C GLY A 162 3.37 14.57 3.89
N PHE A 163 3.67 13.90 2.77
CA PHE A 163 5.01 13.38 2.51
C PHE A 163 5.89 14.46 1.90
N SER A 164 7.14 14.56 2.37
CA SER A 164 8.11 15.44 1.76
C SER A 164 8.51 14.92 0.36
N ALA A 165 9.04 15.79 -0.47
CA ALA A 165 9.52 15.45 -1.81
C ALA A 165 8.42 14.92 -2.75
N VAL A 166 7.15 15.23 -2.47
CA VAL A 166 6.04 14.90 -3.36
C VAL A 166 6.03 15.85 -4.55
N GLU A 167 5.94 15.28 -5.74
CA GLU A 167 5.73 16.02 -6.99
C GLU A 167 4.33 15.68 -7.51
N ILE A 168 3.62 16.68 -7.97
CA ILE A 168 2.27 16.51 -8.48
C ILE A 168 2.25 16.94 -9.93
N TYR A 169 1.73 16.09 -10.79
CA TYR A 169 1.62 16.36 -12.21
C TYR A 169 0.17 16.53 -12.61
N LYS A 170 -0.06 17.55 -13.41
CA LYS A 170 -1.31 17.77 -14.08
C LYS A 170 -1.20 17.05 -15.42
N GLY A 171 -1.74 15.86 -15.48
CA GLY A 171 -1.59 15.03 -16.66
C GLY A 171 -2.84 14.76 -17.40
#